data_e896400e9ed8586fad33ffc60f4c4fab
#
_entry.id   e896400e9ed8586fad33ffc60f4c4fab
#
_cell.length_a   1.000
_cell.length_b   1.000
_cell.length_c   1.000
_cell.angle_alpha   90.00
_cell.angle_beta   90.00
_cell.angle_gamma   90.00
#
_symmetry.space_group_name_H-M   'P 1'
#
loop_
_entity.id
_entity.type
_entity.pdbx_description
1 polymer ?
#
loop_
_entity_poly.entity_id
_entity_poly.type
_entity_poly.pdbx_seq_one_letter_code
_entity_poly.pdbx_strand_id
1 'polypeptide(L)'
;MAKMVVSDLPDSEIEGKRAFVRVDFNVPIKDGVISEDYRIRRTIPTIEYLTQRGARVILASHLGRPRGRVIPDLSLRPVSLRLSELLGKPVGFTEDGTREGVKATIDGLREAEVVLLENLRFHKEETDNEPEFSKGLASLADIYVNDAFGTSHRKHASTYGMALYFDLRVAGFLVHRELKFLTKLRDNPEHPFVVIVGGAKIKDKISALKNLIEKADKVLIGGGVAYTFLKAKGINIGGSITEDEMMDWAKDALLKYEGKIFLPVDHVAAESLEKRRTRVVVDQEIPEEFKGFDIGPKTITKYISEIKDTGAIFWNGPMGVFEIDDFASGTAHIARAIALATWRGTTT
;
A
#
# COMPACT_ATOMS: atom_id res chain seq x y z
N MET A 1 16.02 -4.32 -17.34
CA MET A 1 15.75 -3.06 -18.05
C MET A 1 15.13 -2.08 -17.08
N ALA A 2 15.64 -0.83 -17.02
CA ALA A 2 14.98 0.23 -16.28
C ALA A 2 13.59 0.49 -16.91
N LYS A 3 12.57 0.67 -16.08
CA LYS A 3 11.23 1.02 -16.58
C LYS A 3 11.22 2.51 -16.91
N MET A 4 10.67 2.86 -18.07
CA MET A 4 10.53 4.26 -18.49
C MET A 4 9.62 5.02 -17.52
N VAL A 5 10.00 6.21 -17.15
CA VAL A 5 9.27 7.12 -16.25
C VAL A 5 8.73 8.28 -17.05
N VAL A 6 7.67 8.91 -16.58
CA VAL A 6 7.05 10.06 -17.26
C VAL A 6 8.04 11.18 -17.54
N SER A 7 9.08 11.36 -16.70
CA SER A 7 10.16 12.33 -16.91
C SER A 7 11.17 11.95 -18.01
N ASP A 8 11.13 10.73 -18.51
CA ASP A 8 12.01 10.29 -19.61
C ASP A 8 11.41 10.63 -20.98
N LEU A 9 10.14 11.06 -21.02
CA LEU A 9 9.48 11.48 -22.23
C LEU A 9 9.93 12.91 -22.62
N PRO A 10 10.28 13.16 -23.89
CA PRO A 10 10.51 14.50 -24.37
C PRO A 10 9.20 15.31 -24.37
N ASP A 11 9.29 16.62 -24.26
CA ASP A 11 8.12 17.51 -24.23
C ASP A 11 7.21 17.32 -25.45
N SER A 12 7.78 17.07 -26.64
CA SER A 12 7.03 16.78 -27.87
C SER A 12 6.12 15.55 -27.83
N GLU A 13 6.40 14.60 -26.93
CA GLU A 13 5.56 13.42 -26.70
C GLU A 13 4.48 13.67 -25.62
N ILE A 14 4.51 14.85 -24.96
CA ILE A 14 3.58 15.21 -23.88
C ILE A 14 2.65 16.34 -24.31
N GLU A 15 3.17 17.37 -24.96
CA GLU A 15 2.47 18.59 -25.36
C GLU A 15 1.26 18.28 -26.26
N GLY A 16 0.09 18.78 -25.88
CA GLY A 16 -1.17 18.55 -26.59
C GLY A 16 -1.69 17.12 -26.58
N LYS A 17 -0.97 16.17 -25.98
CA LYS A 17 -1.39 14.75 -25.90
C LYS A 17 -2.39 14.49 -24.80
N ARG A 18 -3.19 13.45 -24.98
CA ARG A 18 -4.10 12.94 -23.95
C ARG A 18 -3.35 11.88 -23.13
N ALA A 19 -3.12 12.15 -21.87
CA ALA A 19 -2.44 11.24 -20.96
C ALA A 19 -3.45 10.54 -20.05
N PHE A 20 -3.64 9.24 -20.21
CA PHE A 20 -4.42 8.43 -19.26
C PHE A 20 -3.53 8.07 -18.09
N VAL A 21 -3.86 8.58 -16.90
CA VAL A 21 -3.10 8.34 -15.67
C VAL A 21 -3.91 7.43 -14.76
N ARG A 22 -3.46 6.20 -14.59
CA ARG A 22 -4.03 5.26 -13.62
C ARG A 22 -3.50 5.59 -12.23
N VAL A 23 -4.38 6.10 -11.38
CA VAL A 23 -4.09 6.51 -10.00
C VAL A 23 -4.79 5.61 -8.97
N ASP A 24 -4.34 5.63 -7.72
CA ASP A 24 -4.98 4.91 -6.61
C ASP A 24 -5.63 5.88 -5.61
N PHE A 25 -6.83 6.32 -5.93
CA PHE A 25 -7.65 7.17 -5.07
C PHE A 25 -8.65 6.38 -4.20
N ASN A 26 -8.30 5.15 -3.86
CA ASN A 26 -9.08 4.35 -2.93
C ASN A 26 -8.85 4.85 -1.49
N VAL A 27 -9.45 5.99 -1.19
CA VAL A 27 -9.37 6.70 0.10
C VAL A 27 -10.61 6.45 0.95
N PRO A 28 -10.54 6.56 2.29
CA PRO A 28 -11.71 6.41 3.15
C PRO A 28 -12.63 7.64 2.99
N ILE A 29 -13.87 7.38 2.57
CA ILE A 29 -14.96 8.38 2.45
C ILE A 29 -16.08 7.96 3.39
N LYS A 30 -16.54 8.89 4.22
CA LYS A 30 -17.71 8.72 5.08
C LYS A 30 -18.60 9.94 4.94
N ASP A 31 -19.87 9.74 4.64
CA ASP A 31 -20.87 10.80 4.46
C ASP A 31 -20.41 11.89 3.46
N GLY A 32 -19.75 11.45 2.36
CA GLY A 32 -19.20 12.33 1.33
C GLY A 32 -17.91 13.08 1.72
N VAL A 33 -17.38 12.86 2.94
CA VAL A 33 -16.17 13.51 3.45
C VAL A 33 -14.99 12.54 3.41
N ILE A 34 -13.87 13.00 2.83
CA ILE A 34 -12.61 12.25 2.81
C ILE A 34 -11.89 12.48 4.14
N SER A 35 -11.69 11.41 4.93
CA SER A 35 -11.02 11.49 6.22
C SER A 35 -9.49 11.47 6.11
N GLU A 36 -8.95 10.95 4.99
CA GLU A 36 -7.52 10.87 4.74
C GLU A 36 -7.24 11.00 3.23
N ASP A 37 -6.45 11.99 2.81
CA ASP A 37 -6.19 12.33 1.41
C ASP A 37 -4.75 12.06 0.94
N TYR A 38 -3.96 11.34 1.74
CA TYR A 38 -2.54 11.09 1.45
C TYR A 38 -2.31 10.49 0.05
N ARG A 39 -3.14 9.53 -0.36
CA ARG A 39 -3.02 8.89 -1.69
C ARG A 39 -3.26 9.90 -2.83
N ILE A 40 -4.18 10.84 -2.64
CA ILE A 40 -4.45 11.90 -3.61
C ILE A 40 -3.23 12.82 -3.72
N ARG A 41 -2.70 13.29 -2.59
CA ARG A 41 -1.52 14.16 -2.54
C ARG A 41 -0.29 13.54 -3.20
N ARG A 42 -0.12 12.23 -3.06
CA ARG A 42 1.06 11.52 -3.61
C ARG A 42 1.10 11.45 -5.13
N THR A 43 -0.01 11.65 -5.83
CA THR A 43 -0.09 11.66 -7.30
C THR A 43 -0.02 13.06 -7.90
N ILE A 44 -0.15 14.12 -7.08
CA ILE A 44 -0.08 15.51 -7.55
C ILE A 44 1.17 15.79 -8.39
N PRO A 45 2.39 15.39 -7.99
CA PRO A 45 3.58 15.65 -8.80
C PRO A 45 3.49 15.12 -10.23
N THR A 46 2.88 13.95 -10.43
CA THR A 46 2.70 13.37 -11.78
C THR A 46 1.69 14.18 -12.58
N ILE A 47 0.59 14.61 -11.95
CA ILE A 47 -0.45 15.41 -12.60
C ILE A 47 0.10 16.79 -13.00
N GLU A 48 0.80 17.46 -12.09
CA GLU A 48 1.41 18.77 -12.35
C GLU A 48 2.47 18.70 -13.44
N TYR A 49 3.32 17.69 -13.42
CA TYR A 49 4.34 17.47 -14.44
C TYR A 49 3.74 17.41 -15.84
N LEU A 50 2.68 16.63 -16.01
CA LEU A 50 1.98 16.47 -17.29
C LEU A 50 1.26 17.76 -17.72
N THR A 51 0.52 18.39 -16.79
CA THR A 51 -0.24 19.60 -17.11
C THR A 51 0.64 20.81 -17.38
N GLN A 52 1.78 20.97 -16.68
CA GLN A 52 2.77 22.03 -16.97
C GLN A 52 3.39 21.91 -18.36
N ARG A 53 3.33 20.72 -18.98
CA ARG A 53 3.79 20.45 -20.34
C ARG A 53 2.66 20.40 -21.38
N GLY A 54 1.50 20.92 -21.03
CA GLY A 54 0.37 21.03 -21.97
C GLY A 54 -0.42 19.75 -22.20
N ALA A 55 -0.17 18.65 -21.47
CA ALA A 55 -0.98 17.44 -21.60
C ALA A 55 -2.41 17.65 -21.13
N ARG A 56 -3.37 17.00 -21.80
CA ARG A 56 -4.75 16.81 -21.34
C ARG A 56 -4.80 15.56 -20.48
N VAL A 57 -5.06 15.70 -19.18
CA VAL A 57 -4.89 14.63 -18.20
C VAL A 57 -6.22 13.96 -17.87
N ILE A 58 -6.29 12.66 -18.13
CA ILE A 58 -7.45 11.79 -17.84
C ILE A 58 -7.06 10.88 -16.66
N LEU A 59 -7.60 11.19 -15.49
CA LEU A 59 -7.38 10.39 -14.29
C LEU A 59 -8.40 9.27 -14.20
N ALA A 60 -7.95 8.09 -13.84
CA ALA A 60 -8.81 6.93 -13.65
C ALA A 60 -8.42 6.16 -12.40
N SER A 61 -9.39 5.88 -11.55
CA SER A 61 -9.20 5.17 -10.29
C SER A 61 -10.33 4.20 -9.99
N HIS A 62 -10.17 3.48 -8.89
CA HIS A 62 -11.21 2.69 -8.26
C HIS A 62 -11.44 3.18 -6.83
N LEU A 63 -12.64 2.93 -6.31
CA LEU A 63 -13.00 3.12 -4.92
C LEU A 63 -13.80 1.91 -4.42
N GLY A 64 -13.35 1.30 -3.34
CA GLY A 64 -14.03 0.16 -2.73
C GLY A 64 -14.15 -1.07 -3.63
N ARG A 65 -15.23 -1.84 -3.41
CA ARG A 65 -15.54 -3.09 -4.13
C ARG A 65 -17.01 -3.15 -4.56
N PRO A 66 -17.46 -2.34 -5.50
CA PRO A 66 -18.85 -2.28 -5.95
C PRO A 66 -19.30 -3.50 -6.75
N ARG A 67 -18.38 -4.33 -7.24
CA ARG A 67 -18.65 -5.59 -7.99
C ARG A 67 -19.49 -5.37 -9.25
N GLY A 68 -19.16 -4.37 -10.05
CA GLY A 68 -19.85 -4.07 -11.30
C GLY A 68 -21.22 -3.40 -11.10
N ARG A 69 -21.43 -2.70 -9.97
CA ARG A 69 -22.69 -1.97 -9.70
C ARG A 69 -22.37 -0.51 -9.38
N VAL A 70 -23.23 0.38 -9.82
CA VAL A 70 -23.17 1.78 -9.42
C VAL A 70 -23.66 1.90 -7.98
N ILE A 71 -22.79 2.32 -7.07
CA ILE A 71 -23.07 2.54 -5.66
C ILE A 71 -22.72 4.01 -5.34
N PRO A 72 -23.69 4.89 -5.04
CA PRO A 72 -23.45 6.33 -4.86
C PRO A 72 -22.35 6.63 -3.83
N ASP A 73 -22.29 5.92 -2.72
CA ASP A 73 -21.27 6.09 -1.66
C ASP A 73 -19.85 5.72 -2.12
N LEU A 74 -19.71 5.06 -3.26
CA LEU A 74 -18.44 4.70 -3.88
C LEU A 74 -18.14 5.54 -5.13
N SER A 75 -18.82 6.67 -5.32
CA SER A 75 -18.51 7.64 -6.37
C SER A 75 -17.19 8.36 -6.07
N LEU A 76 -16.42 8.62 -7.12
CA LEU A 76 -15.20 9.42 -7.04
C LEU A 76 -15.46 10.94 -7.10
N ARG A 77 -16.71 11.38 -7.14
CA ARG A 77 -17.03 12.82 -7.14
C ARG A 77 -16.42 13.60 -5.95
N PRO A 78 -16.48 13.12 -4.69
CA PRO A 78 -15.79 13.80 -3.58
C PRO A 78 -14.27 13.91 -3.80
N VAL A 79 -13.68 12.91 -4.45
CA VAL A 79 -12.25 12.93 -4.78
C VAL A 79 -11.92 13.99 -5.83
N SER A 80 -12.77 14.19 -6.85
CA SER A 80 -12.54 15.23 -7.86
C SER A 80 -12.59 16.64 -7.26
N LEU A 81 -13.51 16.88 -6.32
CA LEU A 81 -13.59 18.14 -5.58
C LEU A 81 -12.34 18.37 -4.73
N ARG A 82 -11.94 17.36 -3.96
CA ARG A 82 -10.72 17.44 -3.15
C ARG A 82 -9.46 17.65 -3.99
N LEU A 83 -9.35 16.98 -5.12
CA LEU A 83 -8.24 17.16 -6.04
C LEU A 83 -8.20 18.56 -6.65
N SER A 84 -9.38 19.16 -6.97
CA SER A 84 -9.48 20.54 -7.44
C SER A 84 -8.92 21.54 -6.41
N GLU A 85 -9.25 21.34 -5.13
CA GLU A 85 -8.71 22.16 -4.03
C GLU A 85 -7.18 22.03 -3.93
N LEU A 86 -6.67 20.80 -4.00
CA LEU A 86 -5.24 20.51 -3.87
C LEU A 86 -4.41 21.03 -5.05
N LEU A 87 -4.96 21.02 -6.27
CA LEU A 87 -4.31 21.53 -7.48
C LEU A 87 -4.50 23.05 -7.66
N GLY A 88 -5.43 23.68 -6.91
CA GLY A 88 -5.78 25.09 -7.08
C GLY A 88 -6.40 25.41 -8.45
N LYS A 89 -6.95 24.41 -9.15
CA LYS A 89 -7.59 24.53 -10.46
C LYS A 89 -8.74 23.54 -10.62
N PRO A 90 -9.72 23.82 -11.49
CA PRO A 90 -10.84 22.91 -11.72
C PRO A 90 -10.37 21.53 -12.21
N VAL A 91 -10.97 20.48 -11.68
CA VAL A 91 -10.87 19.11 -12.17
C VAL A 91 -12.25 18.70 -12.65
N GLY A 92 -12.37 18.41 -13.95
CA GLY A 92 -13.60 17.86 -14.52
C GLY A 92 -13.94 16.50 -13.94
N PHE A 93 -15.21 16.12 -14.00
CA PHE A 93 -15.67 14.80 -13.54
C PHE A 93 -16.65 14.21 -14.54
N THR A 94 -16.47 12.95 -14.90
CA THR A 94 -17.44 12.23 -15.74
C THR A 94 -18.41 11.46 -14.86
N GLU A 95 -19.70 11.77 -14.94
CA GLU A 95 -20.74 11.04 -14.19
C GLU A 95 -21.08 9.70 -14.80
N ASP A 96 -20.87 9.57 -16.10
CA ASP A 96 -21.19 8.38 -16.87
C ASP A 96 -19.92 7.65 -17.31
N GLY A 97 -19.86 6.37 -16.98
CA GLY A 97 -18.84 5.46 -17.47
C GLY A 97 -19.09 4.96 -18.89
N THR A 98 -20.12 5.45 -19.60
CA THR A 98 -20.37 5.06 -20.98
C THR A 98 -19.32 5.63 -21.93
N ARG A 99 -18.96 4.85 -22.96
CA ARG A 99 -17.92 5.23 -23.93
C ARG A 99 -18.18 6.58 -24.60
N GLU A 100 -19.44 6.89 -24.91
CA GLU A 100 -19.83 8.08 -25.67
C GLU A 100 -19.78 9.35 -24.81
N GLY A 101 -20.30 9.34 -23.59
CA GLY A 101 -20.29 10.49 -22.67
C GLY A 101 -18.87 10.83 -22.20
N VAL A 102 -18.08 9.81 -21.86
CA VAL A 102 -16.65 9.97 -21.50
C VAL A 102 -15.87 10.54 -22.69
N LYS A 103 -16.07 10.02 -23.89
CA LYS A 103 -15.37 10.49 -25.08
C LYS A 103 -15.69 11.94 -25.38
N ALA A 104 -16.94 12.37 -25.35
CA ALA A 104 -17.34 13.75 -25.56
C ALA A 104 -16.67 14.70 -24.54
N THR A 105 -16.62 14.33 -23.29
CA THR A 105 -15.95 15.10 -22.24
C THR A 105 -14.44 15.23 -22.51
N ILE A 106 -13.78 14.14 -22.91
CA ILE A 106 -12.33 14.10 -23.18
C ILE A 106 -11.99 14.90 -24.45
N ASP A 107 -12.79 14.76 -25.50
CA ASP A 107 -12.60 15.50 -26.75
C ASP A 107 -12.75 17.03 -26.55
N GLY A 108 -13.54 17.45 -25.54
CA GLY A 108 -13.71 18.84 -25.13
C GLY A 108 -12.61 19.41 -24.23
N LEU A 109 -11.68 18.57 -23.73
CA LEU A 109 -10.58 19.04 -22.88
C LEU A 109 -9.61 19.95 -23.64
N ARG A 110 -9.27 21.08 -23.03
CA ARG A 110 -8.19 21.96 -23.47
C ARG A 110 -6.85 21.50 -22.86
N GLU A 111 -5.77 22.00 -23.39
CA GLU A 111 -4.43 21.77 -22.84
C GLU A 111 -4.35 22.13 -21.36
N ALA A 112 -3.57 21.36 -20.60
CA ALA A 112 -3.39 21.47 -19.16
C ALA A 112 -4.65 21.23 -18.31
N GLU A 113 -5.79 20.89 -18.92
CA GLU A 113 -7.00 20.51 -18.16
C GLU A 113 -6.91 19.07 -17.65
N VAL A 114 -7.64 18.82 -16.56
CA VAL A 114 -7.69 17.55 -15.87
C VAL A 114 -9.12 17.09 -15.73
N VAL A 115 -9.40 15.81 -16.03
CA VAL A 115 -10.69 15.17 -15.77
C VAL A 115 -10.46 13.89 -14.96
N LEU A 116 -11.32 13.62 -13.99
CA LEU A 116 -11.40 12.35 -13.28
C LEU A 116 -12.58 11.55 -13.79
N LEU A 117 -12.34 10.33 -14.22
CA LEU A 117 -13.39 9.38 -14.59
C LEU A 117 -14.09 8.87 -13.33
N GLU A 118 -15.37 8.50 -13.43
CA GLU A 118 -16.08 7.80 -12.38
C GLU A 118 -15.42 6.44 -12.08
N ASN A 119 -15.75 5.88 -10.93
CA ASN A 119 -15.20 4.65 -10.40
C ASN A 119 -15.22 3.50 -11.42
N LEU A 120 -14.04 3.15 -11.91
CA LEU A 120 -13.89 2.11 -12.93
C LEU A 120 -14.50 0.76 -12.52
N ARG A 121 -14.58 0.47 -11.21
CA ARG A 121 -15.17 -0.77 -10.70
C ARG A 121 -16.70 -0.79 -10.69
N PHE A 122 -17.35 0.27 -11.12
CA PHE A 122 -18.77 0.22 -11.45
C PHE A 122 -19.02 -0.67 -12.67
N HIS A 123 -17.96 -0.89 -13.47
CA HIS A 123 -17.95 -1.84 -14.60
C HIS A 123 -17.29 -3.16 -14.16
N LYS A 124 -17.99 -4.26 -14.37
CA LYS A 124 -17.46 -5.60 -14.08
C LYS A 124 -16.26 -5.91 -14.98
N GLU A 125 -16.30 -5.42 -16.20
CA GLU A 125 -15.31 -5.53 -17.26
C GLU A 125 -13.93 -5.01 -16.82
N GLU A 126 -13.87 -4.03 -15.91
CA GLU A 126 -12.61 -3.55 -15.31
C GLU A 126 -11.89 -4.69 -14.57
N THR A 127 -12.59 -5.38 -13.66
CA THR A 127 -11.98 -6.44 -12.85
C THR A 127 -11.76 -7.72 -13.62
N ASP A 128 -12.59 -8.00 -14.61
CA ASP A 128 -12.50 -9.18 -15.47
C ASP A 128 -11.43 -9.01 -16.57
N ASN A 129 -10.86 -7.81 -16.69
CA ASN A 129 -9.88 -7.45 -17.72
C ASN A 129 -10.41 -7.73 -19.15
N GLU A 130 -11.65 -7.32 -19.39
CA GLU A 130 -12.35 -7.59 -20.64
C GLU A 130 -11.66 -6.84 -21.82
N PRO A 131 -11.36 -7.51 -22.95
CA PRO A 131 -10.57 -6.91 -24.03
C PRO A 131 -11.20 -5.68 -24.69
N GLU A 132 -12.52 -5.71 -24.99
CA GLU A 132 -13.19 -4.58 -25.64
C GLU A 132 -13.32 -3.36 -24.72
N PHE A 133 -13.51 -3.59 -23.40
CA PHE A 133 -13.47 -2.53 -22.41
C PHE A 133 -12.07 -1.93 -22.32
N SER A 134 -11.04 -2.78 -22.26
CA SER A 134 -9.62 -2.36 -22.26
C SER A 134 -9.25 -1.52 -23.49
N LYS A 135 -9.69 -1.95 -24.67
CA LYS A 135 -9.50 -1.24 -25.94
C LYS A 135 -10.28 0.08 -25.95
N GLY A 136 -11.48 0.09 -25.39
CA GLY A 136 -12.29 1.29 -25.22
C GLY A 136 -11.60 2.32 -24.35
N LEU A 137 -11.04 1.94 -23.20
CA LEU A 137 -10.25 2.82 -22.34
C LEU A 137 -9.00 3.34 -23.07
N ALA A 138 -8.30 2.47 -23.80
CA ALA A 138 -7.10 2.84 -24.53
C ALA A 138 -7.38 3.87 -25.62
N SER A 139 -8.55 3.84 -26.28
CA SER A 139 -8.92 4.80 -27.32
C SER A 139 -9.09 6.25 -26.83
N LEU A 140 -9.16 6.44 -25.50
CA LEU A 140 -9.35 7.74 -24.88
C LEU A 140 -8.06 8.56 -24.82
N ALA A 141 -6.88 7.96 -25.01
CA ALA A 141 -5.61 8.63 -24.77
C ALA A 141 -4.51 8.21 -25.74
N ASP A 142 -3.45 9.00 -25.74
CA ASP A 142 -2.26 8.82 -26.59
C ASP A 142 -1.09 8.26 -25.76
N ILE A 143 -1.07 8.49 -24.45
CA ILE A 143 -0.05 8.05 -23.49
C ILE A 143 -0.70 7.33 -22.33
N TYR A 144 -0.13 6.19 -21.90
CA TYR A 144 -0.52 5.51 -20.68
C TYR A 144 0.50 5.73 -19.56
N VAL A 145 0.03 6.24 -18.42
CA VAL A 145 0.85 6.46 -17.23
C VAL A 145 0.28 5.61 -16.06
N ASN A 146 1.09 4.70 -15.53
CA ASN A 146 0.72 3.99 -14.30
C ASN A 146 1.32 4.70 -13.08
N ASP A 147 0.45 5.27 -12.25
CA ASP A 147 0.83 5.90 -10.97
C ASP A 147 0.08 5.28 -9.78
N ALA A 148 -0.34 4.02 -9.93
CA ALA A 148 -1.10 3.23 -8.98
C ALA A 148 -0.35 1.97 -8.53
N PHE A 149 0.73 2.12 -7.76
CA PHE A 149 1.56 1.00 -7.32
C PHE A 149 0.75 -0.09 -6.61
N GLY A 150 -0.15 0.29 -5.69
CA GLY A 150 -0.98 -0.65 -4.93
C GLY A 150 -1.90 -1.55 -5.76
N THR A 151 -2.17 -1.21 -7.03
CA THR A 151 -2.98 -2.02 -7.94
C THR A 151 -2.19 -2.67 -9.07
N SER A 152 -0.90 -2.34 -9.21
CA SER A 152 -0.06 -2.81 -10.34
C SER A 152 0.10 -4.33 -10.42
N HIS A 153 -0.15 -5.05 -9.31
CA HIS A 153 -0.13 -6.51 -9.26
C HIS A 153 -1.42 -7.17 -9.81
N ARG A 154 -2.45 -6.39 -10.10
CA ARG A 154 -3.76 -6.89 -10.55
C ARG A 154 -3.88 -6.84 -12.07
N LYS A 155 -4.32 -7.95 -12.66
CA LYS A 155 -4.60 -8.03 -14.10
C LYS A 155 -6.00 -7.48 -14.38
N HIS A 156 -6.19 -6.17 -14.21
CA HIS A 156 -7.43 -5.46 -14.52
C HIS A 156 -7.33 -4.69 -15.85
N ALA A 157 -8.45 -4.30 -16.43
CA ALA A 157 -8.50 -3.60 -17.71
C ALA A 157 -7.66 -2.32 -17.70
N SER A 158 -7.81 -1.47 -16.67
CA SER A 158 -7.11 -0.19 -16.57
C SER A 158 -5.64 -0.28 -16.15
N THR A 159 -5.18 -1.42 -15.61
CA THR A 159 -3.79 -1.61 -15.16
C THR A 159 -2.98 -2.49 -16.12
N TYR A 160 -3.63 -3.45 -16.76
CA TYR A 160 -2.97 -4.42 -17.64
C TYR A 160 -3.52 -4.37 -19.06
N GLY A 161 -4.84 -4.60 -19.26
CA GLY A 161 -5.42 -4.82 -20.58
C GLY A 161 -5.22 -3.62 -21.51
N MET A 162 -5.58 -2.41 -21.07
CA MET A 162 -5.42 -1.23 -21.89
C MET A 162 -3.97 -0.87 -22.19
N ALA A 163 -3.04 -1.16 -21.25
CA ALA A 163 -1.63 -0.85 -21.44
C ALA A 163 -1.02 -1.60 -22.64
N LEU A 164 -1.62 -2.70 -23.09
CA LEU A 164 -1.17 -3.46 -24.26
C LEU A 164 -1.38 -2.72 -25.60
N TYR A 165 -2.29 -1.73 -25.61
CA TYR A 165 -2.64 -0.95 -26.79
C TYR A 165 -1.84 0.36 -26.93
N PHE A 166 -0.90 0.64 -26.03
CA PHE A 166 -0.09 1.83 -26.08
C PHE A 166 1.37 1.52 -26.46
N ASP A 167 1.92 2.31 -27.35
CA ASP A 167 3.36 2.32 -27.61
C ASP A 167 4.08 3.05 -26.49
N LEU A 168 3.55 4.21 -26.04
CA LEU A 168 4.06 4.98 -24.91
C LEU A 168 3.33 4.58 -23.62
N ARG A 169 4.01 3.80 -22.81
CA ARG A 169 3.55 3.36 -21.48
C ARG A 169 4.66 3.55 -20.45
N VAL A 170 4.40 4.43 -19.51
CA VAL A 170 5.40 4.87 -18.55
C VAL A 170 4.91 4.79 -17.11
N ALA A 171 5.84 4.80 -16.17
CA ALA A 171 5.53 4.94 -14.74
C ALA A 171 5.37 6.43 -14.38
N GLY A 172 4.39 6.75 -13.55
CA GLY A 172 4.33 8.03 -12.85
C GLY A 172 5.36 8.10 -11.71
N PHE A 173 5.51 9.25 -11.11
CA PHE A 173 6.52 9.48 -10.06
C PHE A 173 6.31 8.63 -8.81
N LEU A 174 5.06 8.36 -8.41
CA LEU A 174 4.77 7.50 -7.27
C LEU A 174 5.26 6.08 -7.53
N VAL A 175 4.86 5.48 -8.66
CA VAL A 175 5.30 4.13 -9.05
C VAL A 175 6.81 4.07 -9.22
N HIS A 176 7.43 5.08 -9.83
CA HIS A 176 8.88 5.15 -9.96
C HIS A 176 9.58 5.14 -8.59
N ARG A 177 9.11 5.96 -7.66
CA ARG A 177 9.65 6.03 -6.30
C ARG A 177 9.54 4.68 -5.58
N GLU A 178 8.36 4.04 -5.60
CA GLU A 178 8.15 2.72 -5.00
C GLU A 178 9.09 1.67 -5.60
N LEU A 179 9.20 1.64 -6.94
CA LEU A 179 10.10 0.71 -7.62
C LEU A 179 11.56 0.95 -7.26
N LYS A 180 11.99 2.21 -7.15
CA LYS A 180 13.37 2.57 -6.77
C LYS A 180 13.72 2.00 -5.39
N PHE A 181 12.87 2.24 -4.38
CA PHE A 181 13.13 1.77 -3.02
C PHE A 181 13.02 0.25 -2.90
N LEU A 182 11.95 -0.34 -3.43
CA LEU A 182 11.75 -1.79 -3.33
C LEU A 182 12.77 -2.60 -4.13
N THR A 183 13.21 -2.09 -5.29
CA THR A 183 14.27 -2.73 -6.08
C THR A 183 15.59 -2.67 -5.31
N LYS A 184 15.93 -1.52 -4.69
CA LYS A 184 17.12 -1.39 -3.85
C LYS A 184 17.11 -2.40 -2.69
N LEU A 185 15.98 -2.49 -1.97
CA LEU A 185 15.83 -3.44 -0.86
C LEU A 185 15.88 -4.90 -1.33
N ARG A 186 15.29 -5.19 -2.51
CA ARG A 186 15.32 -6.54 -3.08
C ARG A 186 16.71 -6.96 -3.56
N ASP A 187 17.42 -6.08 -4.26
CA ASP A 187 18.65 -6.45 -4.98
C ASP A 187 19.91 -6.24 -4.14
N ASN A 188 20.03 -5.09 -3.48
CA ASN A 188 21.20 -4.72 -2.69
C ASN A 188 20.81 -3.75 -1.55
N PRO A 189 20.19 -4.26 -0.46
CA PRO A 189 19.87 -3.43 0.70
C PRO A 189 21.15 -2.90 1.36
N GLU A 190 21.05 -1.72 1.95
CA GLU A 190 22.11 -1.22 2.84
C GLU A 190 22.08 -2.00 4.16
N HIS A 191 23.25 -2.41 4.64
CA HIS A 191 23.38 -3.17 5.90
C HIS A 191 23.78 -2.27 7.07
N PRO A 192 23.35 -2.59 8.31
CA PRO A 192 22.47 -3.70 8.67
C PRO A 192 21.05 -3.53 8.08
N PHE A 193 20.52 -4.58 7.49
CA PHE A 193 19.15 -4.60 6.95
C PHE A 193 18.19 -5.25 7.93
N VAL A 194 17.19 -4.51 8.40
CA VAL A 194 16.16 -4.97 9.35
C VAL A 194 14.83 -5.14 8.65
N VAL A 195 14.24 -6.32 8.77
CA VAL A 195 12.89 -6.63 8.31
C VAL A 195 11.95 -6.70 9.51
N ILE A 196 10.89 -5.91 9.52
CA ILE A 196 9.87 -5.87 10.57
C ILE A 196 8.58 -6.44 10.02
N VAL A 197 8.06 -7.48 10.67
CA VAL A 197 6.88 -8.22 10.25
C VAL A 197 5.84 -8.21 11.35
N GLY A 198 4.68 -7.65 11.04
CA GLY A 198 3.52 -7.64 11.93
C GLY A 198 2.21 -7.96 11.20
N GLY A 199 1.09 -7.64 11.85
CA GLY A 199 -0.26 -7.89 11.34
C GLY A 199 -0.79 -9.28 11.74
N ALA A 200 -2.01 -9.62 11.28
CA ALA A 200 -2.75 -10.78 11.77
C ALA A 200 -2.30 -12.11 11.15
N LYS A 201 -1.95 -12.11 9.85
CA LYS A 201 -1.69 -13.34 9.08
C LYS A 201 -0.35 -13.33 8.36
N ILE A 202 0.37 -14.43 8.44
CA ILE A 202 1.66 -14.63 7.78
C ILE A 202 1.50 -15.20 6.36
N LYS A 203 0.50 -16.05 6.13
CA LYS A 203 0.27 -16.77 4.87
C LYS A 203 0.28 -15.84 3.65
N ASP A 204 -0.40 -14.71 3.75
CA ASP A 204 -0.51 -13.73 2.66
C ASP A 204 0.81 -13.00 2.33
N LYS A 205 1.81 -13.12 3.21
CA LYS A 205 3.09 -12.39 3.15
C LYS A 205 4.30 -13.27 2.87
N ILE A 206 4.18 -14.58 3.04
CA ILE A 206 5.29 -15.53 3.01
C ILE A 206 6.15 -15.44 1.75
N SER A 207 5.54 -15.37 0.56
CA SER A 207 6.30 -15.39 -0.68
C SER A 207 7.22 -14.17 -0.84
N ALA A 208 6.76 -13.02 -0.38
CA ALA A 208 7.57 -11.79 -0.36
C ALA A 208 8.62 -11.82 0.77
N LEU A 209 8.22 -12.32 1.95
CA LEU A 209 9.07 -12.33 3.14
C LEU A 209 10.24 -13.30 3.04
N LYS A 210 10.09 -14.48 2.43
CA LYS A 210 11.17 -15.46 2.28
C LYS A 210 12.43 -14.82 1.69
N ASN A 211 12.27 -14.08 0.59
CA ASN A 211 13.40 -13.45 -0.09
C ASN A 211 14.02 -12.31 0.73
N LEU A 212 13.22 -11.59 1.52
CA LEU A 212 13.70 -10.49 2.36
C LEU A 212 14.39 -11.02 3.62
N ILE A 213 13.84 -12.07 4.26
CA ILE A 213 14.44 -12.69 5.45
C ILE A 213 15.82 -13.27 5.15
N GLU A 214 16.01 -13.84 3.97
CA GLU A 214 17.33 -14.37 3.56
C GLU A 214 18.40 -13.28 3.53
N LYS A 215 18.05 -12.08 3.08
CA LYS A 215 18.94 -10.92 2.96
C LYS A 215 19.06 -10.11 4.25
N ALA A 216 18.07 -10.20 5.14
CA ALA A 216 18.03 -9.45 6.37
C ALA A 216 19.14 -9.88 7.33
N ASP A 217 19.71 -8.91 8.04
CA ASP A 217 20.57 -9.18 9.20
C ASP A 217 19.72 -9.47 10.44
N LYS A 218 18.54 -8.84 10.56
CA LYS A 218 17.61 -9.02 11.66
C LYS A 218 16.17 -9.01 11.18
N VAL A 219 15.32 -9.84 11.81
CA VAL A 219 13.88 -9.92 11.55
C VAL A 219 13.13 -9.74 12.86
N LEU A 220 12.39 -8.64 12.99
CA LEU A 220 11.62 -8.31 14.18
C LEU A 220 10.16 -8.69 13.92
N ILE A 221 9.62 -9.62 14.69
CA ILE A 221 8.28 -10.16 14.51
C ILE A 221 7.34 -9.62 15.59
N GLY A 222 6.16 -9.11 15.17
CA GLY A 222 5.12 -8.61 16.06
C GLY A 222 3.71 -8.94 15.55
N GLY A 223 2.70 -8.35 16.17
CA GLY A 223 1.31 -8.59 15.82
C GLY A 223 0.88 -10.05 15.99
N GLY A 224 -0.22 -10.44 15.36
CA GLY A 224 -0.74 -11.81 15.37
C GLY A 224 0.22 -12.84 14.81
N VAL A 225 1.09 -12.45 13.87
CA VAL A 225 2.15 -13.30 13.31
C VAL A 225 3.07 -13.84 14.39
N ALA A 226 3.38 -13.05 15.42
CA ALA A 226 4.27 -13.46 16.50
C ALA A 226 3.77 -14.70 17.26
N TYR A 227 2.45 -14.84 17.43
CA TYR A 227 1.89 -15.95 18.19
C TYR A 227 2.01 -17.30 17.46
N THR A 228 1.99 -17.30 16.12
CA THR A 228 2.31 -18.51 15.36
C THR A 228 3.75 -18.97 15.62
N PHE A 229 4.72 -18.04 15.64
CA PHE A 229 6.12 -18.37 15.94
C PHE A 229 6.35 -18.78 17.40
N LEU A 230 5.69 -18.09 18.36
CA LEU A 230 5.79 -18.44 19.78
C LEU A 230 5.22 -19.84 20.07
N LYS A 231 4.05 -20.15 19.50
CA LYS A 231 3.45 -21.49 19.58
C LYS A 231 4.35 -22.53 18.92
N ALA A 232 4.94 -22.22 17.76
CA ALA A 232 5.90 -23.11 17.09
C ALA A 232 7.15 -23.39 17.94
N LYS A 233 7.54 -22.46 18.81
CA LYS A 233 8.61 -22.61 19.80
C LYS A 233 8.18 -23.36 21.06
N GLY A 234 6.90 -23.74 21.19
CA GLY A 234 6.34 -24.43 22.35
C GLY A 234 5.94 -23.49 23.50
N ILE A 235 5.83 -22.19 23.27
CA ILE A 235 5.45 -21.21 24.27
C ILE A 235 3.91 -21.12 24.33
N ASN A 236 3.33 -21.09 25.56
CA ASN A 236 1.91 -20.90 25.74
C ASN A 236 1.51 -19.47 25.35
N ILE A 237 0.56 -19.35 24.44
CA ILE A 237 0.08 -18.07 23.89
C ILE A 237 -1.36 -17.73 24.33
N GLY A 238 -1.92 -18.48 25.27
CA GLY A 238 -3.31 -18.37 25.69
C GLY A 238 -4.27 -18.53 24.50
N GLY A 239 -5.33 -17.73 24.46
CA GLY A 239 -6.29 -17.70 23.36
C GLY A 239 -5.88 -16.79 22.17
N SER A 240 -4.60 -16.46 22.00
CA SER A 240 -4.13 -15.59 20.93
C SER A 240 -4.33 -16.20 19.53
N ILE A 241 -4.48 -15.34 18.52
CA ILE A 241 -4.67 -15.77 17.12
C ILE A 241 -3.44 -16.52 16.59
N THR A 242 -3.65 -17.63 15.89
CA THR A 242 -2.59 -18.38 15.21
C THR A 242 -3.03 -18.85 13.84
N GLU A 243 -2.05 -19.20 13.01
CA GLU A 243 -2.23 -19.90 11.74
C GLU A 243 -1.59 -21.29 11.85
N ASP A 244 -2.37 -22.29 12.27
CA ASP A 244 -1.85 -23.64 12.55
C ASP A 244 -1.25 -24.30 11.31
N GLU A 245 -1.77 -23.99 10.12
CA GLU A 245 -1.22 -24.42 8.82
C GLU A 245 0.20 -23.87 8.55
N MET A 246 0.64 -22.87 9.30
CA MET A 246 1.94 -22.23 9.17
C MET A 246 2.96 -22.68 10.24
N MET A 247 2.58 -23.58 11.13
CA MET A 247 3.41 -24.01 12.25
C MET A 247 4.73 -24.66 11.82
N ASP A 248 4.68 -25.55 10.84
CA ASP A 248 5.88 -26.25 10.36
C ASP A 248 6.82 -25.26 9.68
N TRP A 249 6.29 -24.36 8.86
CA TRP A 249 7.10 -23.30 8.27
C TRP A 249 7.73 -22.36 9.33
N ALA A 250 7.00 -22.02 10.38
CA ALA A 250 7.54 -21.19 11.47
C ALA A 250 8.66 -21.90 12.24
N LYS A 251 8.54 -23.20 12.50
CA LYS A 251 9.61 -24.04 13.09
C LYS A 251 10.85 -24.04 12.22
N ASP A 252 10.68 -24.33 10.93
CA ASP A 252 11.78 -24.38 9.96
C ASP A 252 12.48 -23.01 9.86
N ALA A 253 11.71 -21.91 9.85
CA ALA A 253 12.26 -20.56 9.82
C ALA A 253 13.06 -20.22 11.08
N LEU A 254 12.58 -20.60 12.27
CA LEU A 254 13.30 -20.40 13.53
C LEU A 254 14.63 -21.15 13.57
N LEU A 255 14.66 -22.37 13.02
CA LEU A 255 15.89 -23.17 12.90
C LEU A 255 16.84 -22.59 11.84
N LYS A 256 16.32 -22.35 10.62
CA LYS A 256 17.12 -21.86 9.49
C LYS A 256 17.74 -20.48 9.74
N TYR A 257 17.03 -19.62 10.44
CA TYR A 257 17.42 -18.22 10.69
C TYR A 257 17.67 -17.96 12.19
N GLU A 258 18.26 -18.95 12.87
CA GLU A 258 18.63 -18.84 14.27
C GLU A 258 19.51 -17.59 14.50
N GLY A 259 19.25 -16.84 15.55
CA GLY A 259 19.95 -15.59 15.86
C GLY A 259 19.51 -14.37 15.04
N LYS A 260 18.78 -14.56 13.93
CA LYS A 260 18.24 -13.46 13.12
C LYS A 260 16.81 -13.08 13.48
N ILE A 261 15.98 -14.05 13.91
CA ILE A 261 14.55 -13.83 14.21
C ILE A 261 14.40 -13.43 15.67
N PHE A 262 13.83 -12.24 15.88
CA PHE A 262 13.50 -11.69 17.19
C PHE A 262 12.01 -11.77 17.44
N LEU A 263 11.62 -12.49 18.47
CA LEU A 263 10.23 -12.62 18.92
C LEU A 263 9.98 -11.68 20.11
N PRO A 264 8.71 -11.29 20.35
CA PRO A 264 8.33 -10.54 21.53
C PRO A 264 8.73 -11.29 22.80
N VAL A 265 9.16 -10.53 23.80
CA VAL A 265 9.55 -11.04 25.14
C VAL A 265 8.52 -10.68 26.19
N ASP A 266 7.55 -9.85 25.86
CA ASP A 266 6.40 -9.45 26.68
C ASP A 266 5.27 -8.96 25.78
N HIS A 267 4.06 -8.89 26.32
CA HIS A 267 2.84 -8.63 25.57
C HIS A 267 1.90 -7.67 26.29
N VAL A 268 1.09 -6.92 25.51
CA VAL A 268 -0.14 -6.32 26.01
C VAL A 268 -1.30 -7.25 25.67
N ALA A 269 -1.94 -7.80 26.68
CA ALA A 269 -2.97 -8.81 26.56
C ALA A 269 -4.29 -8.39 27.23
N ALA A 270 -5.41 -8.95 26.78
CA ALA A 270 -6.73 -8.78 27.37
C ALA A 270 -7.56 -10.06 27.17
N GLU A 271 -8.69 -10.19 27.87
CA GLU A 271 -9.62 -11.31 27.68
C GLU A 271 -10.24 -11.28 26.26
N SER A 272 -10.62 -10.08 25.78
CA SER A 272 -11.14 -9.85 24.43
C SER A 272 -10.96 -8.38 24.04
N LEU A 273 -11.22 -8.03 22.76
CA LEU A 273 -11.19 -6.65 22.28
C LEU A 273 -12.28 -5.75 22.89
N GLU A 274 -13.38 -6.34 23.35
CA GLU A 274 -14.48 -5.64 24.02
C GLU A 274 -14.21 -5.45 25.51
N LYS A 275 -13.66 -6.47 26.16
CA LYS A 275 -13.28 -6.44 27.58
C LYS A 275 -11.84 -5.94 27.73
N ARG A 276 -11.67 -4.63 27.65
CA ARG A 276 -10.40 -3.93 27.60
C ARG A 276 -9.66 -3.84 28.93
N ARG A 277 -9.79 -4.81 29.84
CA ARG A 277 -8.87 -4.93 30.98
C ARG A 277 -7.50 -5.36 30.46
N THR A 278 -6.74 -4.38 29.97
CA THR A 278 -5.39 -4.60 29.47
C THR A 278 -4.46 -5.02 30.59
N ARG A 279 -3.65 -6.01 30.34
CA ARG A 279 -2.57 -6.45 31.21
C ARG A 279 -1.27 -6.52 30.43
N VAL A 280 -0.22 -5.93 31.00
CA VAL A 280 1.13 -6.21 30.53
C VAL A 280 1.56 -7.56 31.05
N VAL A 281 1.69 -8.53 30.16
CA VAL A 281 2.27 -9.85 30.47
C VAL A 281 3.76 -9.71 30.29
N VAL A 282 4.49 -9.71 31.41
CA VAL A 282 5.95 -9.40 31.45
C VAL A 282 6.84 -10.56 31.00
N ASP A 283 6.25 -11.63 30.48
CA ASP A 283 6.92 -12.82 29.99
C ASP A 283 6.40 -13.18 28.59
N GLN A 284 7.03 -14.16 27.92
CA GLN A 284 6.55 -14.67 26.63
C GLN A 284 5.27 -15.49 26.74
N GLU A 285 5.06 -16.17 27.88
CA GLU A 285 3.88 -17.00 28.11
C GLU A 285 2.66 -16.14 28.46
N ILE A 286 1.56 -16.36 27.74
CA ILE A 286 0.28 -15.70 27.97
C ILE A 286 -0.65 -16.67 28.65
N PRO A 287 -1.27 -16.32 29.81
CA PRO A 287 -2.26 -17.17 30.48
C PRO A 287 -3.44 -17.52 29.56
N GLU A 288 -4.05 -18.71 29.77
CA GLU A 288 -5.08 -19.25 28.87
C GLU A 288 -6.32 -18.35 28.73
N GLU A 289 -6.68 -17.60 29.77
CA GLU A 289 -7.83 -16.68 29.78
C GLU A 289 -7.55 -15.37 28.99
N PHE A 290 -6.29 -15.10 28.59
CA PHE A 290 -5.90 -13.89 27.87
C PHE A 290 -5.52 -14.17 26.41
N LYS A 291 -5.57 -13.10 25.64
CA LYS A 291 -5.10 -13.02 24.22
C LYS A 291 -4.15 -11.86 24.10
N GLY A 292 -3.05 -12.05 23.39
CA GLY A 292 -2.13 -10.95 23.08
C GLY A 292 -2.66 -10.10 21.93
N PHE A 293 -2.60 -8.77 22.12
CA PHE A 293 -3.08 -7.79 21.15
C PHE A 293 -2.03 -6.76 20.73
N ASP A 294 -0.95 -6.62 21.50
CA ASP A 294 0.20 -5.77 21.12
C ASP A 294 1.50 -6.33 21.74
N ILE A 295 2.63 -5.88 21.25
CA ILE A 295 3.94 -6.12 21.86
C ILE A 295 4.07 -5.30 23.15
N GLY A 296 4.75 -5.87 24.16
CA GLY A 296 4.94 -5.22 25.44
C GLY A 296 6.11 -4.21 25.47
N PRO A 297 6.26 -3.46 26.59
CA PRO A 297 7.25 -2.39 26.72
C PRO A 297 8.70 -2.86 26.60
N LYS A 298 9.03 -4.06 27.08
CA LYS A 298 10.39 -4.64 26.97
C LYS A 298 10.70 -4.95 25.49
N THR A 299 9.72 -5.50 24.78
CA THR A 299 9.84 -5.79 23.33
C THR A 299 10.02 -4.51 22.54
N ILE A 300 9.23 -3.46 22.84
CA ILE A 300 9.37 -2.13 22.21
C ILE A 300 10.79 -1.62 22.40
N THR A 301 11.31 -1.60 23.64
CA THR A 301 12.66 -1.13 23.94
C THR A 301 13.71 -1.92 23.18
N LYS A 302 13.59 -3.26 23.17
CA LYS A 302 14.50 -4.15 22.43
C LYS A 302 14.46 -3.86 20.93
N TYR A 303 13.28 -3.74 20.33
CA TYR A 303 13.15 -3.50 18.88
C TYR A 303 13.66 -2.11 18.48
N ILE A 304 13.44 -1.09 19.31
CA ILE A 304 14.01 0.24 19.07
C ILE A 304 15.53 0.18 19.05
N SER A 305 16.17 -0.59 19.94
CA SER A 305 17.62 -0.74 19.94
C SER A 305 18.15 -1.42 18.68
N GLU A 306 17.39 -2.37 18.11
CA GLU A 306 17.74 -3.05 16.87
C GLU A 306 17.55 -2.18 15.62
N ILE A 307 16.67 -1.15 15.70
CA ILE A 307 16.36 -0.21 14.61
C ILE A 307 17.39 0.94 14.55
N LYS A 308 18.02 1.31 15.66
CA LYS A 308 18.73 2.57 15.84
C LYS A 308 19.84 2.84 14.83
N ASP A 309 20.65 1.83 14.51
CA ASP A 309 21.85 1.97 13.69
C ASP A 309 21.78 1.07 12.44
N THR A 310 20.64 1.13 11.74
CA THR A 310 20.38 0.32 10.55
C THR A 310 20.63 1.10 9.26
N GLY A 311 21.13 0.41 8.22
CA GLY A 311 21.26 0.94 6.87
C GLY A 311 19.93 0.95 6.11
N ALA A 312 19.16 -0.13 6.25
CA ALA A 312 17.85 -0.27 5.60
C ALA A 312 16.83 -0.94 6.51
N ILE A 313 15.56 -0.51 6.37
CA ILE A 313 14.41 -1.10 7.07
C ILE A 313 13.30 -1.40 6.07
N PHE A 314 12.74 -2.60 6.15
CA PHE A 314 11.46 -2.94 5.52
C PHE A 314 10.44 -3.30 6.60
N TRP A 315 9.31 -2.60 6.62
CA TRP A 315 8.24 -2.86 7.59
C TRP A 315 6.93 -3.21 6.90
N ASN A 316 6.35 -4.36 7.27
CA ASN A 316 5.05 -4.82 6.76
C ASN A 316 4.15 -5.31 7.91
N GLY A 317 3.05 -4.60 8.14
CA GLY A 317 2.02 -4.88 9.13
C GLY A 317 2.30 -4.30 10.53
N PRO A 318 1.24 -3.93 11.27
CA PRO A 318 1.35 -3.33 12.59
C PRO A 318 1.80 -4.34 13.64
N MET A 319 2.32 -3.80 14.76
CA MET A 319 2.81 -4.60 15.89
C MET A 319 1.70 -5.06 16.83
N GLY A 320 0.52 -4.45 16.75
CA GLY A 320 -0.67 -4.74 17.56
C GLY A 320 -1.95 -4.33 16.83
N VAL A 321 -3.08 -4.40 17.51
CA VAL A 321 -4.40 -3.95 17.03
C VAL A 321 -4.48 -2.43 17.20
N PHE A 322 -3.73 -1.73 16.36
CA PHE A 322 -3.48 -0.28 16.47
C PHE A 322 -4.71 0.59 16.27
N GLU A 323 -5.80 0.05 15.75
CA GLU A 323 -7.10 0.71 15.63
C GLU A 323 -7.76 0.95 17.00
N ILE A 324 -7.26 0.30 18.06
CA ILE A 324 -7.69 0.45 19.45
C ILE A 324 -6.55 1.04 20.26
N ASP A 325 -6.76 2.21 20.86
CA ASP A 325 -5.72 2.97 21.59
C ASP A 325 -4.96 2.14 22.62
N ASP A 326 -5.67 1.24 23.34
CA ASP A 326 -5.08 0.35 24.32
C ASP A 326 -4.03 -0.61 23.76
N PHE A 327 -4.06 -0.89 22.46
CA PHE A 327 -3.18 -1.83 21.73
C PHE A 327 -2.38 -1.17 20.59
N ALA A 328 -2.31 0.16 20.58
CA ALA A 328 -1.63 0.93 19.53
C ALA A 328 -0.17 1.27 19.87
N SER A 329 0.24 1.09 21.14
CA SER A 329 1.53 1.56 21.67
C SER A 329 2.73 0.96 20.93
N GLY A 330 2.72 -0.35 20.69
CA GLY A 330 3.78 -1.04 19.96
C GLY A 330 4.00 -0.47 18.58
N THR A 331 2.93 -0.36 17.79
CA THR A 331 2.97 0.21 16.44
C THR A 331 3.46 1.65 16.45
N ALA A 332 2.94 2.49 17.35
CA ALA A 332 3.31 3.91 17.43
C ALA A 332 4.80 4.13 17.78
N HIS A 333 5.34 3.36 18.74
CA HIS A 333 6.74 3.47 19.13
C HIS A 333 7.70 3.00 18.04
N ILE A 334 7.38 1.86 17.38
CA ILE A 334 8.19 1.37 16.25
C ILE A 334 8.13 2.36 15.08
N ALA A 335 6.96 2.92 14.75
CA ALA A 335 6.83 3.95 13.72
C ALA A 335 7.71 5.18 14.01
N ARG A 336 7.73 5.67 15.26
CA ARG A 336 8.58 6.79 15.67
C ARG A 336 10.07 6.45 15.55
N ALA A 337 10.46 5.24 15.95
CA ALA A 337 11.85 4.80 15.84
C ALA A 337 12.30 4.74 14.37
N ILE A 338 11.46 4.22 13.48
CA ILE A 338 11.73 4.18 12.03
C ILE A 338 11.81 5.60 11.45
N ALA A 339 10.92 6.50 11.84
CA ALA A 339 10.95 7.89 11.38
C ALA A 339 12.26 8.60 11.79
N LEU A 340 12.74 8.36 13.02
CA LEU A 340 14.02 8.89 13.49
C LEU A 340 15.21 8.28 12.74
N ALA A 341 15.18 6.98 12.45
CA ALA A 341 16.21 6.32 11.64
C ALA A 341 16.23 6.88 10.22
N THR A 342 15.04 7.07 9.59
CA THR A 342 14.91 7.68 8.26
C THR A 342 15.48 9.09 8.22
N TRP A 343 15.22 9.91 9.24
CA TRP A 343 15.78 11.24 9.34
C TRP A 343 17.32 11.25 9.43
N ARG A 344 17.92 10.18 9.97
CA ARG A 344 19.38 9.97 10.05
C ARG A 344 19.99 9.37 8.77
N GLY A 345 19.18 9.06 7.75
CA GLY A 345 19.65 8.56 6.46
C GLY A 345 19.37 7.08 6.19
N THR A 346 18.72 6.35 7.12
CA THR A 346 18.29 4.96 6.88
C THR A 346 17.30 4.89 5.73
N THR A 347 17.49 3.95 4.80
CA THR A 347 16.53 3.65 3.73
C THR A 347 15.32 2.91 4.32
N THR A 348 14.11 3.46 4.20
CA THR A 348 12.88 2.87 4.76
C THR A 348 11.77 2.80 3.74
#